data_d37b141c30ba5255b156d346c114af76
#
_entry.id   d37b141c30ba5255b156d346c114af76
#
_cell.length_a   1.000
_cell.length_b   1.000
_cell.length_c   1.000
_cell.angle_alpha   90.00
_cell.angle_beta   90.00
_cell.angle_gamma   90.00
#
_symmetry.space_group_name_H-M   'P 1'
#
loop_
_entity.id
_entity.type
_entity.pdbx_description
1 polymer ?
#
loop_
_entity_poly.entity_id
_entity_poly.type
_entity_poly.pdbx_seq_one_letter_code
_entity_poly.pdbx_strand_id
1 'polypeptide(L)'
;MAKFGRGLVCLAMTEERLDHLRIGNMTQENTSQYGTAFCEAIDARQGVSTGISAFDRARTIQVAIDPATKPTDLARPGHVFPLRARKGGVLVRAGQTEASVDLARLAGMVPAGIICEIMKDEGSMARVPDLIEFCREHGMKMLTVAELIRYRMAHERYVHRVGEALVDTRFGEFRMIAYESEVDGGESHVALVKGELPRGDAERGDTPVLVRMHAHCLMGDVFGATGCECHATLEGSLRQISEEGRGALIYLHQTSQGFSVEKLGERNALNFHRGQKAPSPFEAERQIQREIGIGAQILSDLDLRHIRLLTNHPKRVAALEGFGIEIVEQVPVEMEKIRK
;
A
#
# COMPACT_ATOMS: atom_id res chain seq x y z
N MET A 1 -11.74 18.19 19.81
CA MET A 1 -12.33 17.00 19.20
C MET A 1 -13.68 16.66 19.82
N ALA A 2 -13.79 16.39 21.10
CA ALA A 2 -15.05 15.98 21.75
C ALA A 2 -16.20 16.98 21.54
N LYS A 3 -15.96 18.30 21.61
CA LYS A 3 -16.99 19.34 21.45
C LYS A 3 -17.46 19.50 19.99
N PHE A 4 -16.54 19.53 19.04
CA PHE A 4 -16.83 19.88 17.66
C PHE A 4 -16.89 18.66 16.72
N GLY A 5 -16.07 17.62 16.98
CA GLY A 5 -16.12 16.37 16.22
C GLY A 5 -17.35 15.52 16.57
N ARG A 6 -17.63 15.37 17.86
CA ARG A 6 -18.76 14.60 18.43
C ARG A 6 -18.72 13.08 18.22
N GLY A 7 -17.74 12.59 17.47
CA GLY A 7 -17.52 11.17 17.24
C GLY A 7 -16.81 10.46 18.39
N LEU A 8 -16.41 9.23 18.17
CA LEU A 8 -15.65 8.45 19.14
C LEU A 8 -14.18 8.87 19.13
N VAL A 9 -13.68 9.39 20.25
CA VAL A 9 -12.26 9.76 20.37
C VAL A 9 -11.44 8.49 20.56
N CYS A 10 -10.61 8.16 19.56
CA CYS A 10 -9.74 7.01 19.54
C CYS A 10 -8.27 7.43 19.53
N LEU A 11 -7.40 6.57 20.07
CA LEU A 11 -5.95 6.71 20.08
C LEU A 11 -5.32 5.62 19.18
N ALA A 12 -4.93 5.98 17.96
CA ALA A 12 -4.18 5.09 17.10
C ALA A 12 -2.72 5.01 17.57
N MET A 13 -2.20 3.79 17.71
CA MET A 13 -0.82 3.51 18.12
C MET A 13 -0.23 2.36 17.32
N THR A 14 1.10 2.26 17.30
CA THR A 14 1.79 1.12 16.67
C THR A 14 1.56 -0.17 17.45
N GLU A 15 1.73 -1.31 16.77
CA GLU A 15 1.64 -2.63 17.40
C GLU A 15 2.63 -2.77 18.56
N GLU A 16 3.88 -2.33 18.34
CA GLU A 16 4.95 -2.42 19.33
C GLU A 16 4.58 -1.65 20.62
N ARG A 17 3.95 -0.49 20.47
CA ARG A 17 3.53 0.31 21.63
C ARG A 17 2.40 -0.37 22.41
N LEU A 18 1.40 -0.89 21.71
CA LEU A 18 0.29 -1.62 22.32
C LEU A 18 0.77 -2.88 23.04
N ASP A 19 1.68 -3.62 22.42
CA ASP A 19 2.24 -4.85 22.99
C ASP A 19 3.10 -4.55 24.24
N HIS A 20 3.92 -3.48 24.20
CA HIS A 20 4.67 -3.00 25.36
C HIS A 20 3.74 -2.69 26.54
N LEU A 21 2.62 -2.02 26.26
CA LEU A 21 1.62 -1.69 27.28
C LEU A 21 0.69 -2.86 27.64
N ARG A 22 0.84 -4.01 26.97
CA ARG A 22 -0.02 -5.21 27.11
C ARG A 22 -1.49 -4.89 26.89
N ILE A 23 -1.80 -4.05 25.89
CA ILE A 23 -3.16 -3.72 25.50
C ILE A 23 -3.60 -4.70 24.42
N GLY A 24 -4.50 -5.60 24.78
CA GLY A 24 -5.05 -6.62 23.89
C GLY A 24 -6.13 -6.09 22.96
N ASN A 25 -6.50 -6.92 21.97
CA ASN A 25 -7.65 -6.61 21.12
C ASN A 25 -8.95 -6.67 21.95
N MET A 26 -9.91 -5.82 21.61
CA MET A 26 -11.21 -5.75 22.29
C MET A 26 -12.03 -7.04 22.08
N THR A 27 -11.81 -7.74 20.97
CA THR A 27 -12.49 -9.00 20.65
C THR A 27 -11.50 -10.02 20.10
N GLN A 28 -11.75 -11.30 20.32
CA GLN A 28 -10.96 -12.39 19.74
C GLN A 28 -11.23 -12.54 18.24
N GLU A 29 -12.47 -12.32 17.82
CA GLU A 29 -12.88 -12.38 16.42
C GLU A 29 -13.45 -11.02 16.01
N ASN A 30 -12.80 -10.37 15.03
CA ASN A 30 -13.22 -9.08 14.49
C ASN A 30 -14.15 -9.29 13.30
N THR A 31 -15.45 -9.12 13.52
CA THR A 31 -16.49 -9.24 12.49
C THR A 31 -16.91 -7.88 11.90
N SER A 32 -16.18 -6.78 12.23
CA SER A 32 -16.52 -5.45 11.72
C SER A 32 -16.27 -5.33 10.22
N GLN A 33 -17.13 -4.61 9.51
CA GLN A 33 -17.11 -4.45 8.06
C GLN A 33 -15.76 -3.95 7.52
N TYR A 34 -15.08 -3.07 8.27
CA TYR A 34 -13.81 -2.46 7.87
C TYR A 34 -12.59 -3.04 8.60
N GLY A 35 -12.79 -4.06 9.43
CA GLY A 35 -11.71 -4.71 10.16
C GLY A 35 -10.91 -3.77 11.07
N THR A 36 -11.54 -2.69 11.60
CA THR A 36 -10.86 -1.74 12.50
C THR A 36 -10.46 -2.46 13.78
N ALA A 37 -9.18 -2.46 14.09
CA ALA A 37 -8.61 -3.22 15.21
C ALA A 37 -8.73 -2.42 16.50
N PHE A 38 -9.94 -2.41 17.09
CA PHE A 38 -10.18 -1.88 18.42
C PHE A 38 -9.46 -2.73 19.47
N CYS A 39 -8.83 -2.04 20.42
CA CYS A 39 -8.19 -2.65 21.58
C CYS A 39 -8.99 -2.33 22.84
N GLU A 40 -8.60 -3.00 23.95
CA GLU A 40 -9.17 -2.76 25.28
C GLU A 40 -9.14 -1.28 25.63
N ALA A 41 -10.28 -0.72 26.02
CA ALA A 41 -10.37 0.67 26.44
C ALA A 41 -9.56 0.91 27.73
N ILE A 42 -8.90 2.07 27.79
CA ILE A 42 -7.96 2.40 28.88
C ILE A 42 -8.27 3.73 29.54
N ASP A 43 -7.84 3.87 30.79
CA ASP A 43 -7.69 5.13 31.51
C ASP A 43 -6.31 5.19 32.18
N ALA A 44 -5.78 6.39 32.41
CA ALA A 44 -4.64 6.54 33.29
C ALA A 44 -5.03 6.15 34.72
N ARG A 45 -4.16 5.44 35.42
CA ARG A 45 -4.43 5.04 36.81
C ARG A 45 -4.35 6.21 37.78
N GLN A 46 -3.61 7.24 37.42
CA GLN A 46 -3.40 8.43 38.27
C GLN A 46 -3.59 9.73 37.45
N GLY A 47 -4.10 10.74 38.15
CA GLY A 47 -4.30 12.07 37.58
C GLY A 47 -5.54 12.21 36.72
N VAL A 48 -6.53 11.33 36.95
CA VAL A 48 -7.87 11.37 36.33
C VAL A 48 -8.94 11.29 37.42
N SER A 49 -10.14 11.77 37.11
CA SER A 49 -11.32 11.65 37.96
C SER A 49 -12.15 10.42 37.57
N THR A 50 -13.20 10.60 36.76
CA THR A 50 -14.01 9.50 36.25
C THR A 50 -13.48 8.91 34.93
N GLY A 51 -12.49 9.54 34.29
CA GLY A 51 -11.89 9.13 33.03
C GLY A 51 -12.53 9.73 31.76
N ILE A 52 -13.81 10.16 31.81
CA ILE A 52 -14.57 10.56 30.60
C ILE A 52 -14.34 12.02 30.21
N SER A 53 -13.93 12.92 31.12
CA SER A 53 -13.74 14.32 30.80
C SER A 53 -12.65 14.50 29.72
N ALA A 54 -12.68 15.63 29.00
CA ALA A 54 -11.65 15.93 28.01
C ALA A 54 -10.25 15.98 28.65
N PHE A 55 -10.14 16.43 29.89
CA PHE A 55 -8.88 16.47 30.65
C PHE A 55 -8.42 15.05 31.01
N ASP A 56 -9.30 14.21 31.52
CA ASP A 56 -8.98 12.84 31.89
C ASP A 56 -8.52 12.03 30.66
N ARG A 57 -9.24 12.15 29.53
CA ARG A 57 -8.85 11.50 28.28
C ARG A 57 -7.52 12.02 27.75
N ALA A 58 -7.29 13.33 27.80
CA ALA A 58 -6.00 13.92 27.42
C ALA A 58 -4.86 13.38 28.31
N ARG A 59 -5.09 13.29 29.64
CA ARG A 59 -4.14 12.69 30.58
C ARG A 59 -3.85 11.24 30.25
N THR A 60 -4.88 10.45 30.00
CA THR A 60 -4.75 9.05 29.61
C THR A 60 -3.92 8.88 28.33
N ILE A 61 -4.19 9.70 27.32
CA ILE A 61 -3.44 9.69 26.06
C ILE A 61 -1.96 10.05 26.32
N GLN A 62 -1.67 11.10 27.08
CA GLN A 62 -0.30 11.48 27.43
C GLN A 62 0.44 10.33 28.12
N VAL A 63 -0.18 9.67 29.08
CA VAL A 63 0.39 8.49 29.75
C VAL A 63 0.60 7.37 28.73
N ALA A 64 -0.39 7.06 27.91
CA ALA A 64 -0.30 5.96 26.96
C ALA A 64 0.84 6.11 25.93
N ILE A 65 1.17 7.34 25.52
CA ILE A 65 2.23 7.61 24.52
C ILE A 65 3.62 7.84 25.14
N ASP A 66 3.72 8.09 26.44
CA ASP A 66 5.00 8.31 27.13
C ASP A 66 5.84 7.02 27.14
N PRO A 67 7.05 7.01 26.58
CA PRO A 67 7.91 5.84 26.51
C PRO A 67 8.19 5.19 27.89
N ALA A 68 8.19 5.98 28.96
CA ALA A 68 8.47 5.50 30.33
C ALA A 68 7.28 4.78 30.97
N THR A 69 6.08 4.86 30.39
CA THR A 69 4.86 4.26 30.95
C THR A 69 4.91 2.74 30.94
N LYS A 70 4.56 2.15 32.07
CA LYS A 70 4.43 0.72 32.28
C LYS A 70 2.97 0.28 32.14
N PRO A 71 2.69 -1.01 31.87
CA PRO A 71 1.33 -1.54 31.80
C PRO A 71 0.49 -1.29 33.06
N THR A 72 1.14 -1.20 34.22
CA THR A 72 0.52 -0.94 35.53
C THR A 72 0.07 0.50 35.72
N ASP A 73 0.49 1.43 34.88
CA ASP A 73 0.11 2.85 34.96
C ASP A 73 -1.24 3.12 34.29
N LEU A 74 -1.78 2.10 33.62
CA LEU A 74 -3.08 2.12 32.96
C LEU A 74 -4.09 1.25 33.68
N ALA A 75 -5.34 1.71 33.72
CA ALA A 75 -6.52 0.96 34.16
C ALA A 75 -7.31 0.44 32.95
N ARG A 76 -7.99 -0.68 33.10
CA ARG A 76 -8.87 -1.33 32.12
C ARG A 76 -10.11 -1.84 32.81
N PRO A 77 -11.33 -1.67 32.26
CA PRO A 77 -11.64 -0.84 31.09
C PRO A 77 -11.51 0.65 31.38
N GLY A 78 -11.59 1.49 30.32
CA GLY A 78 -11.52 2.94 30.44
C GLY A 78 -12.33 3.67 29.37
N HIS A 79 -12.01 4.95 29.14
CA HIS A 79 -12.75 5.87 28.28
C HIS A 79 -11.98 6.33 27.03
N VAL A 80 -10.72 5.92 26.87
CA VAL A 80 -9.96 6.09 25.65
C VAL A 80 -9.87 4.76 24.93
N PHE A 81 -10.19 4.75 23.64
CA PHE A 81 -10.23 3.56 22.80
C PHE A 81 -8.97 3.48 21.92
N PRO A 82 -7.98 2.64 22.27
CA PRO A 82 -6.82 2.45 21.43
C PRO A 82 -7.18 1.67 20.17
N LEU A 83 -6.51 2.03 19.06
CA LEU A 83 -6.61 1.36 17.77
C LEU A 83 -5.23 0.87 17.36
N ARG A 84 -5.13 -0.38 16.95
CA ARG A 84 -3.91 -1.00 16.47
C ARG A 84 -3.69 -0.64 15.00
N ALA A 85 -2.72 0.23 14.73
CA ALA A 85 -2.30 0.54 13.36
C ALA A 85 -1.50 -0.64 12.78
N ARG A 86 -1.72 -0.95 11.52
CA ARG A 86 -0.96 -1.97 10.80
C ARG A 86 0.48 -1.53 10.58
N LYS A 87 1.46 -2.44 10.78
CA LYS A 87 2.84 -2.22 10.38
C LYS A 87 2.88 -1.92 8.88
N GLY A 88 3.68 -0.92 8.46
CA GLY A 88 3.67 -0.38 7.09
C GLY A 88 2.66 0.75 6.86
N GLY A 89 1.75 1.02 7.81
CA GLY A 89 0.86 2.19 7.80
C GLY A 89 -0.11 2.21 6.62
N VAL A 90 -0.34 3.41 6.04
CA VAL A 90 -1.30 3.59 4.92
C VAL A 90 -0.93 2.80 3.67
N LEU A 91 0.32 2.37 3.51
CA LEU A 91 0.74 1.55 2.39
C LEU A 91 0.18 0.12 2.48
N VAL A 92 -0.05 -0.38 3.69
CA VAL A 92 -0.68 -1.71 3.95
C VAL A 92 -2.19 -1.59 4.09
N ARG A 93 -2.67 -0.61 4.88
CA ARG A 93 -4.10 -0.37 5.09
C ARG A 93 -4.41 1.11 4.94
N ALA A 94 -5.15 1.48 3.88
CA ALA A 94 -5.56 2.86 3.58
C ALA A 94 -6.68 3.34 4.53
N GLY A 95 -6.37 3.45 5.83
CA GLY A 95 -7.30 3.88 6.87
C GLY A 95 -6.81 5.09 7.66
N GLN A 96 -7.75 5.81 8.30
CA GLN A 96 -7.41 6.96 9.14
C GLN A 96 -6.54 6.58 10.33
N THR A 97 -6.69 5.36 10.85
CA THR A 97 -5.87 4.80 11.92
C THR A 97 -4.40 4.83 11.52
N GLU A 98 -4.07 4.24 10.38
CA GLU A 98 -2.72 4.20 9.85
C GLU A 98 -2.24 5.61 9.46
N ALA A 99 -3.10 6.40 8.82
CA ALA A 99 -2.77 7.76 8.40
C ALA A 99 -2.35 8.66 9.56
N SER A 100 -3.02 8.57 10.70
CA SER A 100 -2.70 9.40 11.86
C SER A 100 -1.35 9.05 12.49
N VAL A 101 -1.00 7.76 12.55
CA VAL A 101 0.31 7.27 13.02
C VAL A 101 1.41 7.64 12.05
N ASP A 102 1.18 7.48 10.75
CA ASP A 102 2.14 7.87 9.70
C ASP A 102 2.44 9.37 9.70
N LEU A 103 1.41 10.21 9.81
CA LEU A 103 1.59 11.66 9.88
C LEU A 103 2.43 12.08 11.10
N ALA A 104 2.17 11.47 12.27
CA ALA A 104 2.95 11.73 13.48
C ALA A 104 4.41 11.30 13.27
N ARG A 105 4.65 10.12 12.71
CA ARG A 105 5.99 9.61 12.39
C ARG A 105 6.73 10.51 11.40
N LEU A 106 6.08 10.90 10.31
CA LEU A 106 6.65 11.78 9.28
C LEU A 106 6.98 13.18 9.83
N ALA A 107 6.22 13.64 10.84
CA ALA A 107 6.49 14.90 11.53
C ALA A 107 7.59 14.78 12.63
N GLY A 108 8.22 13.61 12.79
CA GLY A 108 9.24 13.37 13.83
C GLY A 108 8.68 13.30 15.25
N MET A 109 7.37 13.09 15.40
CA MET A 109 6.70 12.94 16.69
C MET A 109 6.56 11.47 17.09
N VAL A 110 6.09 11.22 18.32
CA VAL A 110 5.71 9.88 18.76
C VAL A 110 4.69 9.32 17.76
N PRO A 111 4.91 8.09 17.21
CA PRO A 111 4.02 7.53 16.20
C PRO A 111 2.68 7.08 16.81
N ALA A 112 1.88 8.06 17.16
CA ALA A 112 0.54 7.92 17.71
C ALA A 112 -0.33 9.09 17.24
N GLY A 113 -1.62 8.82 17.01
CA GLY A 113 -2.55 9.84 16.53
C GLY A 113 -3.90 9.76 17.22
N ILE A 114 -4.47 10.92 17.54
CA ILE A 114 -5.83 11.01 18.07
C ILE A 114 -6.76 11.26 16.91
N ILE A 115 -7.73 10.38 16.71
CA ILE A 115 -8.75 10.49 15.66
C ILE A 115 -10.15 10.52 16.24
N CYS A 116 -11.06 11.18 15.56
CA CYS A 116 -12.47 11.29 15.92
C CYS A 116 -13.26 11.63 14.66
N GLU A 117 -14.36 10.98 14.45
CA GLU A 117 -15.28 11.31 13.37
C GLU A 117 -15.86 12.71 13.58
N ILE A 118 -16.21 13.38 12.47
CA ILE A 118 -16.92 14.66 12.49
C ILE A 118 -18.36 14.43 12.10
N MET A 119 -19.26 14.69 13.05
CA MET A 119 -20.71 14.64 12.84
C MET A 119 -21.29 16.04 12.74
N LYS A 120 -22.37 16.17 11.94
CA LYS A 120 -23.17 17.38 11.89
C LYS A 120 -24.04 17.52 13.14
N ASP A 121 -24.66 18.69 13.33
CA ASP A 121 -25.45 18.99 14.52
C ASP A 121 -26.63 18.05 14.72
N GLU A 122 -27.22 17.59 13.62
CA GLU A 122 -28.34 16.63 13.63
C GLU A 122 -27.87 15.17 13.82
N GLY A 123 -26.58 14.92 14.00
CA GLY A 123 -26.00 13.60 14.27
C GLY A 123 -25.62 12.77 13.03
N SER A 124 -25.87 13.26 11.82
CA SER A 124 -25.39 12.59 10.61
C SER A 124 -23.90 12.84 10.38
N MET A 125 -23.25 11.94 9.60
CA MET A 125 -21.82 12.07 9.31
C MET A 125 -21.56 13.24 8.34
N ALA A 126 -20.62 14.12 8.71
CA ALA A 126 -20.09 15.13 7.80
C ALA A 126 -19.44 14.48 6.57
N ARG A 127 -19.66 15.07 5.40
CA ARG A 127 -19.09 14.66 4.11
C ARG A 127 -18.17 15.75 3.58
N VAL A 128 -17.47 15.47 2.48
CA VAL A 128 -16.44 16.39 1.94
C VAL A 128 -16.90 17.84 1.85
N PRO A 129 -18.09 18.19 1.35
CA PRO A 129 -18.57 19.58 1.34
C PRO A 129 -18.64 20.19 2.75
N ASP A 130 -19.21 19.45 3.72
CA ASP A 130 -19.34 19.88 5.12
C ASP A 130 -17.95 20.05 5.77
N LEU A 131 -17.01 19.14 5.44
CA LEU A 131 -15.65 19.15 5.98
C LEU A 131 -14.82 20.31 5.46
N ILE A 132 -15.05 20.79 4.23
CA ILE A 132 -14.40 21.99 3.69
C ILE A 132 -14.79 23.22 4.52
N GLU A 133 -16.08 23.38 4.83
CA GLU A 133 -16.56 24.47 5.68
C GLU A 133 -16.00 24.36 7.10
N PHE A 134 -16.05 23.15 7.68
CA PHE A 134 -15.49 22.88 9.00
C PHE A 134 -13.98 23.23 9.09
N CYS A 135 -13.21 22.85 8.08
CA CYS A 135 -11.78 23.18 8.02
C CYS A 135 -11.56 24.70 7.93
N ARG A 136 -12.41 25.41 7.17
CA ARG A 136 -12.34 26.88 7.05
C ARG A 136 -12.67 27.57 8.38
N GLU A 137 -13.73 27.13 9.04
CA GLU A 137 -14.17 27.69 10.32
C GLU A 137 -13.13 27.50 11.44
N HIS A 138 -12.51 26.33 11.47
CA HIS A 138 -11.56 25.96 12.52
C HIS A 138 -10.08 26.13 12.15
N GLY A 139 -9.77 26.71 11.00
CA GLY A 139 -8.39 26.91 10.53
C GLY A 139 -7.61 25.62 10.35
N MET A 140 -8.27 24.52 9.97
CA MET A 140 -7.67 23.20 9.83
C MET A 140 -7.24 22.91 8.39
N LYS A 141 -6.23 22.08 8.24
CA LYS A 141 -5.81 21.54 6.94
C LYS A 141 -6.59 20.26 6.64
N MET A 142 -6.84 20.01 5.35
CA MET A 142 -7.43 18.77 4.85
C MET A 142 -6.40 17.98 4.07
N LEU A 143 -6.36 16.67 4.30
CA LEU A 143 -5.51 15.72 3.59
C LEU A 143 -6.32 14.47 3.28
N THR A 144 -6.10 13.88 2.12
CA THR A 144 -6.66 12.56 1.79
C THR A 144 -5.64 11.45 2.08
N VAL A 145 -6.14 10.26 2.43
CA VAL A 145 -5.27 9.08 2.60
C VAL A 145 -4.55 8.75 1.29
N ALA A 146 -5.18 8.97 0.14
CA ALA A 146 -4.56 8.77 -1.17
C ALA A 146 -3.35 9.68 -1.41
N GLU A 147 -3.42 10.96 -1.00
CA GLU A 147 -2.27 11.88 -1.08
C GLU A 147 -1.13 11.46 -0.14
N LEU A 148 -1.46 11.00 1.07
CA LEU A 148 -0.45 10.50 2.00
C LEU A 148 0.25 9.23 1.46
N ILE A 149 -0.50 8.30 0.86
CA ILE A 149 0.06 7.13 0.18
C ILE A 149 1.02 7.57 -0.92
N ARG A 150 0.59 8.50 -1.78
CA ARG A 150 1.42 9.03 -2.88
C ARG A 150 2.70 9.68 -2.36
N TYR A 151 2.58 10.50 -1.32
CA TYR A 151 3.73 11.13 -0.66
C TYR A 151 4.72 10.09 -0.13
N ARG A 152 4.26 9.11 0.65
CA ARG A 152 5.11 8.07 1.21
C ARG A 152 5.79 7.24 0.14
N MET A 153 5.05 6.83 -0.90
CA MET A 153 5.59 6.08 -2.03
C MET A 153 6.73 6.82 -2.74
N ALA A 154 6.64 8.14 -2.85
CA ALA A 154 7.66 8.97 -3.49
C ALA A 154 8.89 9.25 -2.61
N HIS A 155 8.74 9.21 -1.27
CA HIS A 155 9.78 9.68 -0.34
C HIS A 155 10.38 8.58 0.55
N GLU A 156 9.77 7.40 0.64
CA GLU A 156 10.26 6.30 1.47
C GLU A 156 10.71 5.12 0.59
N ARG A 157 11.81 4.48 0.95
CA ARG A 157 12.21 3.19 0.37
C ARG A 157 11.65 2.06 1.20
N TYR A 158 10.85 1.20 0.57
CA TYR A 158 10.25 0.00 1.16
C TYR A 158 10.45 -1.25 0.31
N VAL A 159 11.15 -1.11 -0.82
CA VAL A 159 11.56 -2.22 -1.68
C VAL A 159 13.08 -2.30 -1.68
N HIS A 160 13.62 -3.45 -1.30
CA HIS A 160 15.04 -3.67 -1.10
C HIS A 160 15.52 -4.84 -1.96
N ARG A 161 16.68 -4.64 -2.62
CA ARG A 161 17.37 -5.71 -3.33
C ARG A 161 17.93 -6.71 -2.33
N VAL A 162 17.63 -8.02 -2.52
CA VAL A 162 18.09 -9.10 -1.63
C VAL A 162 19.11 -10.02 -2.28
N GLY A 163 19.20 -10.03 -3.61
CA GLY A 163 20.21 -10.83 -4.31
C GLY A 163 20.08 -10.73 -5.83
N GLU A 164 21.08 -11.26 -6.52
CA GLU A 164 21.07 -11.35 -7.98
C GLU A 164 21.75 -12.63 -8.47
N ALA A 165 21.32 -13.13 -9.63
CA ALA A 165 21.89 -14.29 -10.30
C ALA A 165 21.71 -14.19 -11.82
N LEU A 166 22.54 -14.90 -12.59
CA LEU A 166 22.27 -15.13 -14.00
C LEU A 166 21.31 -16.31 -14.16
N VAL A 167 20.36 -16.16 -15.06
CA VAL A 167 19.35 -17.17 -15.34
C VAL A 167 19.21 -17.35 -16.84
N ASP A 168 19.44 -18.56 -17.30
CA ASP A 168 19.19 -18.97 -18.66
C ASP A 168 17.70 -19.21 -18.88
N THR A 169 17.15 -18.55 -19.87
CA THR A 169 15.75 -18.71 -20.30
C THR A 169 15.72 -19.09 -21.77
N ARG A 170 14.55 -19.54 -22.24
CA ARG A 170 14.35 -19.78 -23.70
C ARG A 170 14.50 -18.51 -24.57
N PHE A 171 14.54 -17.32 -23.95
CA PHE A 171 14.80 -16.04 -24.60
C PHE A 171 16.26 -15.57 -24.39
N GLY A 172 17.15 -16.47 -23.94
CA GLY A 172 18.54 -16.24 -23.64
C GLY A 172 18.80 -15.91 -22.17
N GLU A 173 20.03 -15.54 -21.85
CA GLU A 173 20.45 -15.21 -20.50
C GLU A 173 19.93 -13.85 -20.06
N PHE A 174 19.43 -13.79 -18.83
CA PHE A 174 19.02 -12.59 -18.11
C PHE A 174 19.69 -12.54 -16.74
N ARG A 175 20.00 -11.34 -16.28
CA ARG A 175 20.35 -11.10 -14.88
C ARG A 175 19.05 -10.93 -14.09
N MET A 176 18.76 -11.88 -13.22
CA MET A 176 17.65 -11.84 -12.29
C MET A 176 18.06 -11.12 -11.02
N ILE A 177 17.30 -10.13 -10.61
CA ILE A 177 17.49 -9.39 -9.36
C ILE A 177 16.23 -9.59 -8.52
N ALA A 178 16.41 -10.11 -7.31
CA ALA A 178 15.33 -10.34 -6.36
C ALA A 178 15.18 -9.14 -5.42
N TYR A 179 13.93 -8.78 -5.15
CA TYR A 179 13.53 -7.70 -4.26
C TYR A 179 12.54 -8.18 -3.23
N GLU A 180 12.61 -7.64 -2.03
CA GLU A 180 11.60 -7.80 -0.98
C GLU A 180 10.93 -6.47 -0.67
N SER A 181 9.62 -6.52 -0.44
CA SER A 181 8.81 -5.36 -0.06
C SER A 181 8.41 -5.44 1.41
N GLU A 182 8.76 -4.43 2.20
CA GLU A 182 8.33 -4.34 3.61
C GLU A 182 6.83 -4.08 3.77
N VAL A 183 6.19 -3.59 2.71
CA VAL A 183 4.78 -3.16 2.73
C VAL A 183 3.80 -4.32 2.63
N ASP A 184 4.24 -5.43 2.04
CA ASP A 184 3.38 -6.54 1.61
C ASP A 184 3.53 -7.79 2.47
N GLY A 185 4.10 -7.63 3.67
CA GLY A 185 4.36 -8.78 4.55
C GLY A 185 5.54 -9.64 4.08
N GLY A 186 6.47 -9.06 3.30
CA GLY A 186 7.64 -9.75 2.76
C GLY A 186 7.41 -10.35 1.37
N GLU A 187 6.50 -9.79 0.57
CA GLU A 187 6.33 -10.23 -0.82
C GLU A 187 7.63 -10.02 -1.61
N SER A 188 8.02 -11.06 -2.36
CA SER A 188 9.21 -11.02 -3.19
C SER A 188 8.84 -10.64 -4.63
N HIS A 189 9.62 -9.75 -5.22
CA HIS A 189 9.47 -9.32 -6.61
C HIS A 189 10.76 -9.60 -7.36
N VAL A 190 10.70 -9.65 -8.69
CA VAL A 190 11.86 -9.97 -9.51
C VAL A 190 11.98 -8.97 -10.66
N ALA A 191 13.20 -8.51 -10.93
CA ALA A 191 13.54 -7.86 -12.20
C ALA A 191 14.40 -8.82 -13.04
N LEU A 192 14.00 -9.06 -14.29
CA LEU A 192 14.82 -9.73 -15.29
C LEU A 192 15.43 -8.67 -16.20
N VAL A 193 16.74 -8.53 -16.16
CA VAL A 193 17.49 -7.50 -16.86
C VAL A 193 18.29 -8.12 -17.98
N LYS A 194 18.15 -7.58 -19.20
CA LYS A 194 18.95 -7.94 -20.38
C LYS A 194 19.98 -6.85 -20.67
N GLY A 195 21.20 -7.25 -20.90
CA GLY A 195 22.28 -6.33 -21.23
C GLY A 195 22.69 -5.38 -20.08
N GLU A 196 23.52 -4.40 -20.41
CA GLU A 196 23.90 -3.37 -19.44
C GLU A 196 22.91 -2.21 -19.45
N LEU A 197 22.41 -1.87 -18.26
CA LEU A 197 21.57 -0.69 -18.06
C LEU A 197 22.41 0.57 -17.90
N PRO A 198 21.92 1.76 -18.27
CA PRO A 198 22.60 3.03 -18.02
C PRO A 198 22.87 3.20 -16.53
N ARG A 199 24.05 3.68 -16.14
CA ARG A 199 24.39 4.04 -14.76
C ARG A 199 24.68 5.53 -14.69
N GLY A 200 23.83 6.26 -13.97
CA GLY A 200 24.03 7.68 -13.64
C GLY A 200 23.80 8.68 -14.78
N ASP A 201 23.64 9.94 -14.39
CA ASP A 201 23.19 11.06 -15.23
C ASP A 201 24.25 11.64 -16.20
N ALA A 202 25.49 11.14 -16.26
CA ALA A 202 26.55 12.01 -16.73
C ALA A 202 27.25 11.65 -18.07
N GLU A 203 27.25 10.41 -18.57
CA GLU A 203 28.16 10.11 -19.69
C GLU A 203 27.65 9.18 -20.81
N ARG A 204 26.52 8.58 -20.71
CA ARG A 204 25.92 7.79 -21.81
C ARG A 204 24.50 8.28 -22.08
N GLY A 205 24.42 9.16 -23.05
CA GLY A 205 23.19 9.80 -23.54
C GLY A 205 21.91 9.03 -23.19
N ASP A 206 20.95 9.77 -22.82
CA ASP A 206 19.55 9.56 -22.47
C ASP A 206 18.80 8.53 -23.35
N THR A 207 19.38 7.35 -23.57
CA THR A 207 18.77 6.34 -24.43
C THR A 207 17.73 5.57 -23.60
N PRO A 208 16.46 5.78 -23.88
CA PRO A 208 15.38 5.15 -23.11
C PRO A 208 15.47 3.63 -23.17
N VAL A 209 15.20 2.98 -22.04
CA VAL A 209 15.29 1.52 -21.88
C VAL A 209 13.92 0.90 -22.06
N LEU A 210 13.86 -0.23 -22.79
CA LEU A 210 12.63 -0.99 -22.94
C LEU A 210 12.27 -1.70 -21.63
N VAL A 211 11.07 -1.42 -21.11
CA VAL A 211 10.63 -1.92 -19.80
C VAL A 211 9.25 -2.53 -19.89
N ARG A 212 9.05 -3.66 -19.22
CA ARG A 212 7.74 -4.24 -18.92
C ARG A 212 7.52 -4.31 -17.43
N MET A 213 6.40 -3.80 -16.96
CA MET A 213 5.85 -4.10 -15.62
C MET A 213 4.77 -5.17 -15.77
N HIS A 214 4.99 -6.34 -15.18
CA HIS A 214 4.09 -7.50 -15.28
C HIS A 214 3.62 -7.90 -13.90
N ALA A 215 2.30 -7.86 -13.69
CA ALA A 215 1.71 -8.35 -12.44
C ALA A 215 1.45 -9.85 -12.56
N HIS A 216 1.88 -10.61 -11.56
CA HIS A 216 1.72 -12.06 -11.48
C HIS A 216 0.29 -12.52 -11.77
N CYS A 217 0.16 -13.51 -12.61
CA CYS A 217 -1.09 -14.22 -12.91
C CYS A 217 -0.86 -15.73 -12.88
N LEU A 218 -1.16 -16.37 -11.75
CA LEU A 218 -0.90 -17.82 -11.57
C LEU A 218 -1.45 -18.67 -12.73
N MET A 219 -2.69 -18.43 -13.12
CA MET A 219 -3.35 -19.23 -14.17
C MET A 219 -2.76 -18.94 -15.55
N GLY A 220 -2.51 -17.67 -15.87
CA GLY A 220 -1.91 -17.30 -17.15
C GLY A 220 -0.42 -17.66 -17.21
N ASP A 221 0.38 -17.16 -16.27
CA ASP A 221 1.84 -17.22 -16.37
C ASP A 221 2.38 -18.66 -16.14
N VAL A 222 1.78 -19.41 -15.19
CA VAL A 222 2.26 -20.74 -14.81
C VAL A 222 1.52 -21.85 -15.56
N PHE A 223 0.17 -21.77 -15.63
CA PHE A 223 -0.64 -22.83 -16.21
C PHE A 223 -1.05 -22.58 -17.67
N GLY A 224 -0.69 -21.44 -18.24
CA GLY A 224 -0.98 -21.11 -19.64
C GLY A 224 -2.48 -21.05 -19.95
N ALA A 225 -3.31 -20.61 -18.98
CA ALA A 225 -4.77 -20.54 -19.17
C ALA A 225 -5.11 -19.59 -20.32
N THR A 226 -5.98 -20.04 -21.23
CA THR A 226 -6.39 -19.29 -22.43
C THR A 226 -7.46 -18.21 -22.15
N GLY A 227 -7.94 -18.11 -20.91
CA GLY A 227 -8.92 -17.12 -20.49
C GLY A 227 -8.34 -15.71 -20.26
N CYS A 228 -7.01 -15.54 -20.34
CA CYS A 228 -6.33 -14.26 -20.24
C CYS A 228 -5.09 -14.22 -21.16
N GLU A 229 -4.60 -13.01 -21.44
CA GLU A 229 -3.43 -12.78 -22.29
C GLU A 229 -2.10 -12.67 -21.50
N CYS A 230 -2.11 -13.00 -20.18
CA CYS A 230 -0.97 -12.77 -19.31
C CYS A 230 0.27 -13.54 -19.77
N HIS A 231 0.14 -14.83 -20.09
CA HIS A 231 1.23 -15.67 -20.60
C HIS A 231 1.82 -15.12 -21.92
N ALA A 232 0.96 -14.85 -22.90
CA ALA A 232 1.39 -14.33 -24.19
C ALA A 232 2.05 -12.94 -24.06
N THR A 233 1.55 -12.12 -23.16
CA THR A 233 2.14 -10.80 -22.86
C THR A 233 3.50 -10.93 -22.17
N LEU A 234 3.64 -11.86 -21.22
CA LEU A 234 4.92 -12.12 -20.55
C LEU A 234 5.98 -12.58 -21.56
N GLU A 235 5.65 -13.59 -22.37
CA GLU A 235 6.55 -14.13 -23.39
C GLU A 235 6.91 -13.11 -24.46
N GLY A 236 5.91 -12.40 -25.00
CA GLY A 236 6.14 -11.35 -25.98
C GLY A 236 7.06 -10.26 -25.46
N SER A 237 6.89 -9.87 -24.20
CA SER A 237 7.76 -8.88 -23.57
C SER A 237 9.20 -9.38 -23.38
N LEU A 238 9.40 -10.60 -22.91
CA LEU A 238 10.76 -11.19 -22.78
C LEU A 238 11.46 -11.32 -24.13
N ARG A 239 10.72 -11.72 -25.17
CA ARG A 239 11.24 -11.79 -26.54
C ARG A 239 11.69 -10.43 -27.06
N GLN A 240 10.82 -9.41 -27.01
CA GLN A 240 11.15 -8.07 -27.48
C GLN A 240 12.33 -7.47 -26.73
N ILE A 241 12.42 -7.65 -25.41
CA ILE A 241 13.57 -7.22 -24.60
C ILE A 241 14.84 -7.96 -25.02
N SER A 242 14.75 -9.26 -25.30
CA SER A 242 15.90 -10.06 -25.73
C SER A 242 16.38 -9.67 -27.13
N GLU A 243 15.47 -9.43 -28.06
CA GLU A 243 15.78 -9.00 -29.44
C GLU A 243 16.40 -7.61 -29.46
N GLU A 244 15.95 -6.69 -28.59
CA GLU A 244 16.57 -5.37 -28.43
C GLU A 244 17.97 -5.46 -27.79
N GLY A 245 18.26 -6.56 -27.07
CA GLY A 245 19.55 -6.80 -26.40
C GLY A 245 19.72 -5.99 -25.12
N ARG A 246 18.78 -5.10 -24.77
CA ARG A 246 18.79 -4.27 -23.55
C ARG A 246 17.38 -3.96 -23.08
N GLY A 247 17.11 -4.22 -21.81
CA GLY A 247 15.80 -3.92 -21.22
C GLY A 247 15.60 -4.57 -19.87
N ALA A 248 14.43 -4.34 -19.27
CA ALA A 248 14.05 -4.90 -18.00
C ALA A 248 12.57 -5.34 -17.97
N LEU A 249 12.31 -6.52 -17.44
CA LEU A 249 10.98 -6.98 -17.07
C LEU A 249 10.87 -7.01 -15.56
N ILE A 250 9.96 -6.20 -15.00
CA ILE A 250 9.65 -6.17 -13.58
C ILE A 250 8.46 -7.09 -13.33
N TYR A 251 8.70 -8.21 -12.67
CA TYR A 251 7.67 -9.18 -12.33
C TYR A 251 7.22 -8.95 -10.89
N LEU A 252 6.00 -8.42 -10.75
CA LEU A 252 5.39 -8.11 -9.47
C LEU A 252 4.64 -9.33 -8.98
N HIS A 253 5.30 -10.09 -8.11
CA HIS A 253 4.69 -11.25 -7.48
C HIS A 253 3.68 -10.80 -6.43
N GLN A 254 2.60 -11.55 -6.29
CA GLN A 254 1.58 -11.30 -5.28
C GLN A 254 1.20 -12.60 -4.61
N THR A 255 1.25 -12.60 -3.28
CA THR A 255 0.82 -13.71 -2.43
C THR A 255 -0.68 -13.71 -2.14
N SER A 256 -1.42 -12.70 -2.65
CA SER A 256 -2.88 -12.70 -2.57
C SER A 256 -3.43 -13.96 -3.24
N GLN A 257 -4.49 -14.54 -2.68
CA GLN A 257 -5.19 -15.69 -3.25
C GLN A 257 -5.40 -15.44 -4.76
N GLY A 258 -4.72 -16.18 -5.61
CA GLY A 258 -4.76 -16.03 -7.07
C GLY A 258 -6.13 -16.33 -7.68
N PHE A 259 -7.17 -16.44 -6.86
CA PHE A 259 -8.55 -16.71 -7.25
C PHE A 259 -9.54 -16.11 -6.25
N SER A 260 -10.77 -15.87 -6.71
CA SER A 260 -11.94 -15.60 -5.87
C SER A 260 -13.03 -16.63 -6.12
N VAL A 261 -13.76 -16.97 -5.07
CA VAL A 261 -14.90 -17.92 -5.15
C VAL A 261 -16.20 -17.11 -5.15
N GLU A 262 -17.00 -17.27 -6.20
CA GLU A 262 -18.32 -16.65 -6.28
C GLU A 262 -19.40 -17.74 -6.14
N LYS A 263 -20.36 -17.56 -5.23
CA LYS A 263 -21.53 -18.44 -5.13
C LYS A 263 -22.54 -18.10 -6.22
N LEU A 264 -22.76 -19.01 -7.16
CA LEU A 264 -23.81 -18.96 -8.17
C LEU A 264 -24.86 -20.02 -7.84
N GLY A 265 -25.82 -19.69 -6.96
CA GLY A 265 -26.78 -20.64 -6.44
C GLY A 265 -26.09 -21.74 -5.59
N GLU A 266 -26.27 -23.02 -5.97
CA GLU A 266 -25.63 -24.17 -5.30
C GLU A 266 -24.21 -24.46 -5.81
N ARG A 267 -23.72 -23.75 -6.82
CA ARG A 267 -22.40 -23.97 -7.42
C ARG A 267 -21.46 -22.84 -7.07
N ASN A 268 -20.19 -23.18 -6.88
CA ASN A 268 -19.11 -22.22 -6.73
C ASN A 268 -18.47 -21.97 -8.11
N ALA A 269 -18.40 -20.70 -8.53
CA ALA A 269 -17.59 -20.29 -9.66
C ALA A 269 -16.26 -19.76 -9.16
N LEU A 270 -15.17 -20.16 -9.80
CA LEU A 270 -13.82 -19.69 -9.50
C LEU A 270 -13.44 -18.63 -10.54
N ASN A 271 -13.11 -17.43 -10.08
CA ASN A 271 -12.58 -16.35 -10.89
C ASN A 271 -11.07 -16.24 -10.64
N PHE A 272 -10.26 -16.53 -11.67
CA PHE A 272 -8.80 -16.61 -11.57
C PHE A 272 -8.10 -15.37 -12.07
N HIS A 273 -8.81 -14.46 -12.74
CA HIS A 273 -8.20 -13.31 -13.38
C HIS A 273 -8.65 -12.00 -12.71
N ARG A 274 -7.70 -11.13 -12.47
CA ARG A 274 -7.88 -9.81 -11.85
C ARG A 274 -8.89 -8.89 -12.55
N GLY A 275 -9.19 -9.13 -13.82
CA GLY A 275 -10.08 -8.30 -14.62
C GLY A 275 -11.57 -8.58 -14.44
N GLN A 276 -11.94 -9.70 -13.82
CA GLN A 276 -13.34 -10.16 -13.84
C GLN A 276 -14.21 -9.63 -12.68
N LYS A 277 -13.64 -9.35 -11.52
CA LYS A 277 -14.30 -8.58 -10.44
C LYS A 277 -13.27 -7.99 -9.49
N ALA A 278 -13.02 -6.70 -9.61
CA ALA A 278 -12.39 -5.97 -8.52
C ALA A 278 -13.40 -5.90 -7.35
N PRO A 279 -12.95 -6.15 -6.10
CA PRO A 279 -13.85 -6.17 -4.94
C PRO A 279 -14.58 -4.84 -4.72
N SER A 280 -13.96 -3.73 -5.08
CA SER A 280 -14.59 -2.41 -5.25
C SER A 280 -13.73 -1.54 -6.15
N PRO A 281 -14.27 -0.46 -6.77
CA PRO A 281 -13.46 0.49 -7.55
C PRO A 281 -12.31 1.08 -6.73
N PHE A 282 -12.51 1.31 -5.44
CA PHE A 282 -11.51 1.85 -4.51
C PHE A 282 -10.37 0.86 -4.24
N GLU A 283 -10.68 -0.42 -4.01
CA GLU A 283 -9.66 -1.45 -3.79
C GLU A 283 -8.85 -1.76 -5.07
N ALA A 284 -9.51 -1.73 -6.23
CA ALA A 284 -8.85 -1.88 -7.51
C ALA A 284 -7.85 -0.74 -7.78
N GLU A 285 -8.26 0.50 -7.53
CA GLU A 285 -7.39 1.68 -7.69
C GLU A 285 -6.20 1.62 -6.71
N ARG A 286 -6.45 1.28 -5.45
CA ARG A 286 -5.42 1.11 -4.43
C ARG A 286 -4.38 0.05 -4.81
N GLN A 287 -4.84 -1.10 -5.33
CA GLN A 287 -3.95 -2.18 -5.76
C GLN A 287 -3.08 -1.75 -6.95
N ILE A 288 -3.66 -1.04 -7.92
CA ILE A 288 -2.92 -0.48 -9.05
C ILE A 288 -1.87 0.54 -8.57
N GLN A 289 -2.23 1.44 -7.66
CA GLN A 289 -1.28 2.42 -7.10
C GLN A 289 -0.12 1.74 -6.38
N ARG A 290 -0.39 0.68 -5.62
CA ARG A 290 0.62 -0.11 -4.93
C ARG A 290 1.59 -0.81 -5.90
N GLU A 291 1.07 -1.49 -6.91
CA GLU A 291 1.88 -2.16 -7.94
C GLU A 291 2.78 -1.16 -8.68
N ILE A 292 2.23 -0.01 -9.01
CA ILE A 292 2.99 1.07 -9.65
C ILE A 292 4.09 1.59 -8.71
N GLY A 293 3.79 1.77 -7.42
CA GLY A 293 4.77 2.24 -6.44
C GLY A 293 5.93 1.27 -6.24
N ILE A 294 5.64 -0.03 -6.11
CA ILE A 294 6.67 -1.08 -6.02
C ILE A 294 7.51 -1.13 -7.29
N GLY A 295 6.84 -1.16 -8.44
CA GLY A 295 7.53 -1.17 -9.73
C GLY A 295 8.40 0.07 -9.95
N ALA A 296 7.93 1.25 -9.55
CA ALA A 296 8.69 2.50 -9.62
C ALA A 296 9.93 2.47 -8.74
N GLN A 297 9.84 1.91 -7.53
CA GLN A 297 11.01 1.77 -6.66
C GLN A 297 12.04 0.77 -7.21
N ILE A 298 11.59 -0.32 -7.84
CA ILE A 298 12.49 -1.26 -8.53
C ILE A 298 13.16 -0.57 -9.72
N LEU A 299 12.41 0.19 -10.54
CA LEU A 299 12.96 0.95 -11.65
C LEU A 299 13.97 2.01 -11.18
N SER A 300 13.67 2.69 -10.08
CA SER A 300 14.60 3.65 -9.45
C SER A 300 15.88 2.99 -8.93
N ASP A 301 15.78 1.77 -8.35
CA ASP A 301 16.95 1.00 -7.91
C ASP A 301 17.81 0.52 -9.09
N LEU A 302 17.18 0.30 -10.25
CA LEU A 302 17.85 -0.03 -11.51
C LEU A 302 18.38 1.22 -12.25
N ASP A 303 18.19 2.42 -11.68
CA ASP A 303 18.56 3.73 -12.27
C ASP A 303 17.88 4.03 -13.61
N LEU A 304 16.65 3.52 -13.80
CA LEU A 304 15.85 3.67 -15.01
C LEU A 304 14.88 4.84 -14.89
N ARG A 305 15.28 6.02 -15.35
CA ARG A 305 14.46 7.24 -15.29
C ARG A 305 13.70 7.52 -16.59
N HIS A 306 14.28 7.20 -17.75
CA HIS A 306 13.65 7.35 -19.07
C HIS A 306 13.39 5.97 -19.66
N ILE A 307 12.12 5.63 -19.84
CA ILE A 307 11.73 4.28 -20.26
C ILE A 307 10.81 4.29 -21.48
N ARG A 308 10.95 3.23 -22.29
CA ARG A 308 9.98 2.83 -23.31
C ARG A 308 9.13 1.70 -22.71
N LEU A 309 7.87 1.96 -22.44
CA LEU A 309 7.03 1.03 -21.68
C LEU A 309 6.29 0.07 -22.62
N LEU A 310 6.56 -1.23 -22.48
CA LEU A 310 5.80 -2.31 -23.13
C LEU A 310 4.41 -2.42 -22.52
N THR A 311 3.36 -2.04 -23.27
CA THR A 311 1.98 -2.09 -22.79
C THR A 311 0.96 -2.15 -23.92
N ASN A 312 -0.10 -2.96 -23.74
CA ASN A 312 -1.29 -2.96 -24.60
C ASN A 312 -2.46 -2.17 -23.96
N HIS A 313 -2.23 -1.54 -22.79
CA HIS A 313 -3.24 -0.77 -22.04
C HIS A 313 -2.71 0.63 -21.65
N PRO A 314 -2.62 1.57 -22.61
CA PRO A 314 -1.94 2.86 -22.40
C PRO A 314 -2.55 3.76 -21.30
N LYS A 315 -3.82 3.60 -20.96
CA LYS A 315 -4.52 4.49 -19.99
C LYS A 315 -4.06 4.34 -18.53
N ARG A 316 -3.26 3.31 -18.17
CA ARG A 316 -2.84 3.02 -16.79
C ARG A 316 -1.49 3.62 -16.39
N VAL A 317 -0.89 4.45 -17.22
CA VAL A 317 0.55 4.73 -17.16
C VAL A 317 0.92 6.04 -16.48
N ALA A 318 0.00 7.00 -16.36
CA ALA A 318 0.27 8.36 -15.82
C ALA A 318 0.82 8.41 -14.37
N ALA A 319 0.85 7.28 -13.66
CA ALA A 319 1.25 7.27 -12.25
C ALA A 319 2.77 7.11 -12.02
N LEU A 320 3.57 6.69 -13.02
CA LEU A 320 5.03 6.56 -12.89
C LEU A 320 5.75 7.92 -12.89
N GLU A 321 5.20 8.91 -13.57
CA GLU A 321 5.75 10.28 -13.60
C GLU A 321 5.86 10.89 -12.19
N GLY A 322 4.93 10.54 -11.29
CA GLY A 322 4.97 10.95 -9.89
C GLY A 322 6.19 10.42 -9.10
N PHE A 323 6.94 9.47 -9.65
CA PHE A 323 8.15 8.88 -9.07
C PHE A 323 9.44 9.32 -9.78
N GLY A 324 9.36 10.34 -10.66
CA GLY A 324 10.50 10.81 -11.43
C GLY A 324 10.92 9.87 -12.57
N ILE A 325 10.00 9.01 -13.02
CA ILE A 325 10.21 8.11 -14.15
C ILE A 325 9.41 8.67 -15.34
N GLU A 326 10.10 9.03 -16.38
CA GLU A 326 9.53 9.53 -17.63
C GLU A 326 9.31 8.38 -18.62
N ILE A 327 8.08 8.28 -19.12
CA ILE A 327 7.74 7.33 -20.19
C ILE A 327 7.82 8.08 -21.50
N VAL A 328 8.93 7.90 -22.20
CA VAL A 328 9.16 8.58 -23.47
C VAL A 328 8.40 7.95 -24.62
N GLU A 329 8.06 6.66 -24.52
CA GLU A 329 7.32 5.93 -25.54
C GLU A 329 6.52 4.78 -24.91
N GLN A 330 5.36 4.49 -25.49
CA GLN A 330 4.59 3.27 -25.18
C GLN A 330 4.68 2.33 -26.38
N VAL A 331 5.26 1.15 -26.15
CA VAL A 331 5.50 0.14 -27.18
C VAL A 331 4.46 -0.98 -27.00
N PRO A 332 3.73 -1.38 -28.03
CA PRO A 332 2.83 -2.52 -27.93
C PRO A 332 3.59 -3.82 -27.72
N VAL A 333 3.04 -4.72 -26.90
CA VAL A 333 3.57 -6.06 -26.74
C VAL A 333 3.13 -6.91 -27.92
N GLU A 334 4.09 -7.45 -28.68
CA GLU A 334 3.84 -8.37 -29.77
C GLU A 334 3.55 -9.78 -29.21
N MET A 335 2.32 -10.21 -29.32
CA MET A 335 1.88 -11.55 -28.88
C MET A 335 1.84 -12.51 -30.07
N GLU A 336 2.45 -13.68 -29.93
CA GLU A 336 2.20 -14.75 -30.91
C GLU A 336 0.71 -15.13 -30.87
N LYS A 337 0.08 -15.13 -32.05
CA LYS A 337 -1.28 -15.66 -32.18
C LYS A 337 -1.24 -17.14 -31.79
N ILE A 338 -1.80 -17.48 -30.66
CA ILE A 338 -2.03 -18.88 -30.30
C ILE A 338 -2.86 -19.48 -31.45
N ARG A 339 -2.23 -20.35 -32.24
CA ARG A 339 -2.98 -21.14 -33.22
C ARG A 339 -3.94 -22.00 -32.43
N LYS A 340 -5.24 -21.74 -32.60
CA LYS A 340 -6.35 -22.52 -32.03
C LYS A 340 -6.34 -23.93 -32.59
#